data_ff74229f98eed8d47c1a694bd11a4d4c
#
_entry.id   ff74229f98eed8d47c1a694bd11a4d4c
#
_cell.length_a   1.000
_cell.length_b   1.000
_cell.length_c   1.000
_cell.angle_alpha   90.00
_cell.angle_beta   90.00
_cell.angle_gamma   90.00
#
_symmetry.space_group_name_H-M   'P 1'
#
loop_
_entity.id
_entity.type
_entity.pdbx_description
1 polymer ?
#
loop_
_entity_poly.entity_id
_entity_poly.type
_entity_poly.pdbx_seq_one_letter_code
_entity_poly.pdbx_strand_id
1 'polypeptide(L)'
;MANIKKGDLVQVITGAKQERGGDRGKQGKVIEVLTDKNRVVVEGVNFVTKHVRVGQTQRGSKTGGIEQHEAPIHVSNVAVVDPKTGKPTRVGFRNEEVEKDGVKKTVRVRYAKKSGEKL
;
A
#
# COMPACT_ATOMS: atom_id res chain seq x y z
N MET A 1 -12.33 -8.27 -2.91
CA MET A 1 -11.42 -8.05 -1.79
C MET A 1 -10.00 -7.83 -2.29
N ALA A 2 -9.31 -6.88 -1.73
CA ALA A 2 -7.95 -6.56 -2.19
C ALA A 2 -6.96 -7.69 -1.86
N ASN A 3 -6.14 -8.04 -2.84
CA ASN A 3 -5.04 -9.00 -2.67
C ASN A 3 -3.77 -8.32 -2.16
N ILE A 4 -3.92 -7.20 -1.50
CA ILE A 4 -2.85 -6.35 -1.00
C ILE A 4 -2.82 -6.46 0.52
N LYS A 5 -1.63 -6.62 1.07
CA LYS A 5 -1.42 -6.70 2.52
C LYS A 5 -0.47 -5.61 2.98
N LYS A 6 -0.51 -5.31 4.26
CA LYS A 6 0.45 -4.41 4.90
C LYS A 6 1.89 -4.88 4.66
N GLY A 7 2.73 -3.97 4.25
CA GLY A 7 4.13 -4.26 3.92
C GLY A 7 4.39 -4.59 2.45
N ASP A 8 3.35 -4.75 1.64
CA ASP A 8 3.51 -4.98 0.20
C ASP A 8 4.04 -3.73 -0.49
N LEU A 9 4.93 -3.93 -1.44
CA LEU A 9 5.35 -2.86 -2.34
C LEU A 9 4.32 -2.73 -3.46
N VAL A 10 3.76 -1.55 -3.62
CA VAL A 10 2.75 -1.26 -4.64
C VAL A 10 3.16 -0.05 -5.46
N GLN A 11 2.57 0.06 -6.65
CA GLN A 11 2.76 1.20 -7.54
C GLN A 11 1.42 1.85 -7.85
N VAL A 12 1.39 3.17 -7.81
CA VAL A 12 0.20 3.93 -8.21
C VAL A 12 0.05 3.86 -9.73
N ILE A 13 -1.09 3.39 -10.19
CA ILE A 13 -1.35 3.17 -11.62
C ILE A 13 -2.34 4.16 -12.23
N THR A 14 -2.90 5.05 -11.42
CA THR A 14 -3.90 6.03 -11.86
C THR A 14 -3.55 7.43 -11.40
N GLY A 15 -4.32 8.39 -11.86
CA GLY A 15 -4.15 9.79 -11.49
C GLY A 15 -3.22 10.57 -12.41
N ALA A 16 -2.84 11.76 -12.02
CA ALA A 16 -1.97 12.62 -12.79
C ALA A 16 -0.53 12.12 -12.82
N LYS A 17 0.16 12.37 -13.92
CA LYS A 17 1.58 12.06 -14.05
C LYS A 17 2.40 12.86 -13.04
N GLN A 18 3.56 12.33 -12.66
CA GLN A 18 4.46 13.01 -11.71
C GLN A 18 4.89 14.39 -12.19
N GLU A 19 5.05 14.56 -13.48
CA GLU A 19 5.37 15.86 -14.11
C GLU A 19 4.33 16.95 -13.81
N ARG A 20 3.09 16.54 -13.53
CA ARG A 20 1.98 17.44 -13.18
C ARG A 20 1.69 17.46 -11.68
N GLY A 21 2.61 16.97 -10.86
CA GLY A 21 2.43 16.88 -9.42
C GLY A 21 1.60 15.72 -8.94
N GLY A 22 1.28 14.76 -9.81
CA GLY A 22 0.55 13.55 -9.45
C GLY A 22 1.46 12.43 -8.94
N ASP A 23 0.86 11.32 -8.59
CA ASP A 23 1.56 10.18 -7.99
C ASP A 23 1.68 8.97 -8.92
N ARG A 24 1.13 9.04 -10.14
CA ARG A 24 1.17 7.90 -11.06
C ARG A 24 2.60 7.43 -11.31
N GLY A 25 2.83 6.15 -11.09
CA GLY A 25 4.14 5.53 -11.25
C GLY A 25 4.99 5.51 -9.99
N LYS A 26 4.61 6.20 -8.93
CA LYS A 26 5.32 6.12 -7.65
C LYS A 26 5.09 4.77 -6.99
N GLN A 27 6.13 4.26 -6.39
CA GLN A 27 6.10 3.01 -5.63
C GLN A 27 6.28 3.29 -4.14
N GLY A 28 5.63 2.50 -3.32
CA GLY A 28 5.77 2.61 -1.87
C GLY A 28 5.23 1.37 -1.17
N LYS A 29 5.57 1.23 0.08
CA LYS A 29 5.07 0.14 0.91
C LYS A 29 3.71 0.50 1.51
N VAL A 30 2.84 -0.50 1.57
CA VAL A 30 1.54 -0.35 2.23
C VAL A 30 1.75 -0.25 3.73
N ILE A 31 1.33 0.87 4.32
CA ILE A 31 1.42 1.11 5.76
C ILE A 31 0.22 0.52 6.48
N GLU A 32 -0.95 0.64 5.88
CA GLU A 32 -2.21 0.22 6.49
C GLU A 32 -3.20 -0.21 5.40
N VAL A 33 -4.02 -1.20 5.72
CA VAL A 33 -5.10 -1.68 4.85
C VAL A 33 -6.44 -1.43 5.53
N LEU A 34 -7.29 -0.65 4.89
CA LEU A 34 -8.65 -0.35 5.35
C LEU A 34 -9.63 -1.23 4.57
N THR A 35 -9.83 -2.44 5.05
CA THR A 35 -10.63 -3.46 4.34
C THR A 35 -12.11 -3.08 4.19
N ASP A 36 -12.67 -2.42 5.18
CA ASP A 36 -14.06 -1.96 5.17
C ASP A 36 -14.33 -0.88 4.11
N LYS A 37 -13.31 -0.10 3.77
CA LYS A 37 -13.38 0.98 2.78
C LYS A 37 -12.76 0.63 1.43
N ASN A 38 -12.16 -0.55 1.30
CA ASN A 38 -11.38 -0.98 0.13
C ASN A 38 -10.28 0.05 -0.23
N ARG A 39 -9.60 0.54 0.78
CA ARG A 39 -8.52 1.53 0.62
C ARG A 39 -7.27 1.08 1.33
N VAL A 40 -6.14 1.58 0.86
CA VAL A 40 -4.82 1.35 1.45
C VAL A 40 -4.09 2.67 1.61
N VAL A 41 -3.28 2.75 2.67
CA VAL A 41 -2.37 3.87 2.87
C VAL A 41 -0.99 3.42 2.42
N VAL A 42 -0.39 4.17 1.50
CA VAL A 42 0.90 3.84 0.91
C VAL A 42 1.92 4.91 1.29
N GLU A 43 3.06 4.46 1.77
CA GLU A 43 4.15 5.35 2.17
C GLU A 43 4.64 6.21 1.01
N GLY A 44 4.71 7.50 1.24
CA GLY A 44 5.26 8.46 0.27
C GLY A 44 4.35 8.87 -0.88
N VAL A 45 3.09 8.41 -0.89
CA VAL A 45 2.15 8.76 -1.97
C VAL A 45 0.85 9.30 -1.41
N ASN A 46 0.12 10.03 -2.27
CA ASN A 46 -1.17 10.62 -1.96
C ASN A 46 -1.14 11.49 -0.69
N PHE A 47 -0.12 12.32 -0.59
CA PHE A 47 -0.04 13.28 0.51
C PHE A 47 -1.17 14.29 0.45
N VAL A 48 -1.80 14.50 1.57
CA VAL A 48 -2.78 15.57 1.75
C VAL A 48 -2.28 16.53 2.81
N THR A 49 -2.55 17.81 2.57
CA THR A 49 -2.30 18.85 3.56
C THR A 49 -3.53 19.01 4.40
N LYS A 50 -3.40 18.75 5.68
CA LYS A 50 -4.49 18.87 6.63
C LYS A 50 -4.22 20.04 7.57
N HIS A 51 -5.16 20.96 7.64
CA HIS A 51 -5.12 22.00 8.66
C HIS A 51 -5.58 21.38 9.98
N VAL A 52 -4.63 21.12 10.84
CA VAL A 52 -4.93 20.63 12.17
C VAL A 52 -5.43 21.79 13.00
N ARG A 53 -6.63 21.64 13.55
CA ARG A 53 -7.20 22.65 14.42
C ARG A 53 -6.33 22.77 15.66
N VAL A 54 -5.86 24.01 15.89
CA VAL A 54 -4.98 24.29 17.01
C VAL A 54 -5.75 24.19 18.30
N GLY A 55 -5.42 23.22 19.15
CA GLY A 55 -5.87 23.19 20.52
C GLY A 55 -5.03 24.14 21.38
N GLN A 56 -5.65 24.79 22.34
CA GLN A 56 -4.88 25.51 23.36
C GLN A 56 -4.19 24.52 24.28
N THR A 57 -2.88 24.65 24.39
CA THR A 57 -2.14 23.92 25.42
C THR A 57 -2.40 24.58 26.77
N GLN A 58 -2.07 23.90 27.85
CA GLN A 58 -2.19 24.44 29.22
C GLN A 58 -1.42 25.75 29.44
N ARG A 59 -0.44 26.02 28.56
CA ARG A 59 0.34 27.26 28.61
C ARG A 59 -0.21 28.35 27.70
N GLY A 60 -1.37 28.15 27.10
CA GLY A 60 -1.95 29.10 26.17
C GLY A 60 -1.26 29.24 24.84
N SER A 61 -0.24 28.41 24.59
CA SER A 61 0.42 28.39 23.27
C SER A 61 -0.41 27.61 22.26
N LYS A 62 -0.45 28.15 21.07
CA LYS A 62 -1.13 27.49 19.96
C LYS A 62 -0.19 26.43 19.38
N THR A 63 -0.56 25.18 19.54
CA THR A 63 0.11 24.07 18.87
C THR A 63 -0.77 23.60 17.73
N GLY A 64 -0.19 23.34 16.63
CA GLY A 64 -0.88 22.87 15.45
C GLY A 64 -0.39 23.63 14.24
N GLY A 65 -0.87 23.26 13.12
CA GLY A 65 -0.44 23.85 11.87
C GLY A 65 -0.87 23.00 10.69
N ILE A 66 -0.07 23.03 9.68
CA ILE A 66 -0.27 22.27 8.45
C ILE A 66 0.47 20.95 8.61
N GLU A 67 -0.27 19.85 8.64
CA GLU A 67 0.30 18.51 8.60
C GLU A 67 0.16 17.90 7.22
N GLN A 68 1.22 17.25 6.77
CA GLN A 68 1.17 16.43 5.56
C GLN A 68 1.24 14.97 5.98
N HIS A 69 0.30 14.19 5.51
CA HIS A 69 0.29 12.74 5.73
C HIS A 69 -0.34 12.04 4.53
N GLU A 70 -0.06 10.76 4.43
CA GLU A 70 -0.58 9.94 3.35
C GLU A 70 -2.09 9.72 3.58
N ALA A 71 -2.90 10.03 2.56
CA ALA A 71 -4.32 9.71 2.58
C ALA A 71 -4.57 8.32 1.99
N PRO A 72 -5.64 7.63 2.41
CA PRO A 72 -6.00 6.35 1.83
C PRO A 72 -6.30 6.45 0.34
N ILE A 73 -5.82 5.44 -0.42
CA ILE A 73 -6.06 5.30 -1.85
C ILE A 73 -6.92 4.06 -2.07
N HIS A 74 -7.90 4.16 -2.97
CA HIS A 74 -8.69 2.99 -3.35
C HIS A 74 -7.78 1.90 -3.93
N VAL A 75 -8.03 0.65 -3.57
CA VAL A 75 -7.16 -0.48 -3.97
C VAL A 75 -7.07 -0.68 -5.48
N SER A 76 -8.08 -0.27 -6.23
CA SER A 76 -8.06 -0.33 -7.69
C SER A 76 -7.06 0.64 -8.32
N ASN A 77 -6.58 1.63 -7.57
CA ASN A 77 -5.65 2.66 -8.04
C ASN A 77 -4.19 2.29 -7.84
N VAL A 78 -3.93 1.15 -7.25
CA VAL A 78 -2.58 0.65 -7.02
C VAL A 78 -2.47 -0.81 -7.49
N ALA A 79 -1.26 -1.23 -7.81
CA ALA A 79 -0.96 -2.60 -8.18
C ALA A 79 0.27 -3.07 -7.41
N VAL A 80 0.30 -4.34 -7.04
CA VAL A 80 1.46 -4.94 -6.39
C VAL A 80 2.63 -4.94 -7.36
N VAL A 81 3.81 -4.61 -6.87
CA VAL A 81 5.04 -4.61 -7.66
C VAL A 81 5.65 -6.00 -7.66
N ASP A 82 5.97 -6.50 -8.83
CA ASP A 82 6.68 -7.76 -9.00
C ASP A 82 8.11 -7.61 -8.48
N PRO A 83 8.54 -8.41 -7.49
CA PRO A 83 9.87 -8.27 -6.92
C PRO A 83 10.99 -8.60 -7.89
N LYS A 84 10.72 -9.37 -8.94
CA LYS A 84 11.71 -9.73 -9.95
C LYS A 84 11.87 -8.67 -11.03
N THR A 85 10.76 -8.09 -11.50
CA THR A 85 10.79 -7.12 -12.61
C THR A 85 10.73 -5.66 -12.16
N GLY A 86 10.29 -5.41 -10.92
CA GLY A 86 10.08 -4.06 -10.40
C GLY A 86 8.90 -3.33 -11.04
N LYS A 87 8.05 -4.04 -11.76
CA LYS A 87 6.89 -3.48 -12.48
C LYS A 87 5.57 -3.94 -11.86
N PRO A 88 4.47 -3.21 -12.06
CA PRO A 88 3.18 -3.64 -11.57
C PRO A 88 2.77 -5.00 -12.14
N THR A 89 2.21 -5.84 -11.30
CA THR A 89 1.73 -7.16 -11.67
C THR A 89 0.40 -7.45 -11.01
N ARG A 90 -0.28 -8.48 -11.47
CA ARG A 90 -1.45 -9.01 -10.81
C ARG A 90 -1.02 -10.08 -9.80
N VAL A 91 -1.80 -10.20 -8.73
CA VAL A 91 -1.59 -11.21 -7.71
C VAL A 91 -2.39 -12.45 -8.07
N GLY A 92 -1.72 -13.59 -8.12
CA GLY A 92 -2.36 -14.90 -8.21
C GLY A 92 -2.17 -15.67 -6.92
N PHE A 93 -2.91 -16.75 -6.79
CA PHE A 93 -2.82 -17.64 -5.65
C PHE A 93 -2.52 -19.04 -6.14
N ARG A 94 -1.64 -19.72 -5.44
CA ARG A 94 -1.34 -21.13 -5.67
C ARG A 94 -1.22 -21.85 -4.34
N ASN A 95 -1.45 -23.16 -4.34
CA ASN A 95 -1.26 -23.99 -3.16
C ASN A 95 0.14 -24.55 -3.18
N GLU A 96 0.85 -24.44 -2.08
CA GLU A 96 2.16 -25.04 -1.88
C GLU A 96 2.13 -25.98 -0.70
N GLU A 97 2.85 -27.09 -0.81
CA GLU A 97 3.04 -28.00 0.31
C GLU A 97 4.21 -27.51 1.16
N VAL A 98 3.95 -27.35 2.43
CA VAL A 98 4.96 -26.97 3.43
C VAL A 98 5.05 -28.06 4.46
N GLU A 99 6.24 -28.56 4.72
CA GLU A 99 6.50 -29.48 5.79
C GLU A 99 6.95 -28.74 7.04
N LYS A 100 6.18 -28.87 8.11
CA LYS A 100 6.50 -28.25 9.39
C LYS A 100 6.30 -29.28 10.47
N ASP A 101 7.36 -29.53 11.26
CA ASP A 101 7.35 -30.51 12.37
C ASP A 101 6.92 -31.92 11.92
N GLY A 102 7.34 -32.34 10.74
CA GLY A 102 6.99 -33.64 10.18
C GLY A 102 5.56 -33.75 9.62
N VAL A 103 4.81 -32.66 9.65
CA VAL A 103 3.43 -32.60 9.12
C VAL A 103 3.43 -31.81 7.81
N LYS A 104 2.94 -32.44 6.75
CA LYS A 104 2.73 -31.78 5.47
C LYS A 104 1.43 -30.98 5.52
N LYS A 105 1.52 -29.68 5.27
CA LYS A 105 0.35 -28.81 5.16
C LYS A 105 0.35 -28.12 3.81
N THR A 106 -0.84 -28.02 3.22
CA THR A 106 -1.04 -27.22 2.01
C THR A 106 -1.38 -25.80 2.43
N VAL A 107 -0.59 -24.83 2.00
CA VAL A 107 -0.83 -23.42 2.27
C VAL A 107 -1.08 -22.68 0.97
N ARG A 108 -1.97 -21.69 1.04
CA ARG A 108 -2.24 -20.80 -0.08
C ARG A 108 -1.25 -19.64 -0.05
N VAL A 109 -0.50 -19.47 -1.13
CA VAL A 109 0.48 -18.41 -1.25
C VAL A 109 0.13 -17.46 -2.37
N ARG A 110 0.50 -16.20 -2.20
CA ARG A 110 0.37 -15.19 -3.25
C ARG A 110 1.61 -15.22 -4.12
N TYR A 111 1.45 -15.00 -5.40
CA TYR A 111 2.56 -14.87 -6.33
C TYR A 111 2.31 -13.78 -7.37
N ALA A 112 3.38 -13.22 -7.92
CA ALA A 112 3.31 -12.25 -9.00
C ALA A 112 3.08 -13.00 -10.32
N LYS A 113 1.97 -12.71 -11.00
CA LYS A 113 1.63 -13.44 -12.24
C LYS A 113 2.63 -13.24 -13.37
N LYS A 114 3.30 -12.08 -13.41
CA LYS A 114 4.27 -11.81 -14.48
C LYS A 114 5.52 -12.65 -14.40
N SER A 115 6.08 -12.87 -13.22
CA SER A 115 7.33 -13.60 -13.02
C SER A 115 7.15 -14.96 -12.38
N GLY A 116 6.03 -15.19 -11.72
CA GLY A 116 5.80 -16.38 -10.92
C GLY A 116 6.45 -16.33 -9.53
N GLU A 117 7.09 -15.22 -9.18
CA GLU A 117 7.74 -15.06 -7.89
C GLU A 117 6.73 -14.99 -6.74
N LYS A 118 7.08 -15.64 -5.64
CA LYS A 118 6.29 -15.59 -4.41
C LYS A 118 6.33 -14.19 -3.80
N LEU A 119 5.19 -13.72 -3.42
CA LEU A 119 5.05 -12.43 -2.74
C LEU A 119 5.18 -12.52 -1.23
#